data_44413415858fa0dd01297905776bc9a2
#
_entry.id   44413415858fa0dd01297905776bc9a2
#
_cell.length_a   1.000
_cell.length_b   1.000
_cell.length_c   1.000
_cell.angle_alpha   90.00
_cell.angle_beta   90.00
_cell.angle_gamma   90.00
#
_symmetry.space_group_name_H-M   'P 1'
#
loop_
_entity.id
_entity.type
_entity.pdbx_description
1 polymer ?
#
loop_
_entity_poly.entity_id
_entity_poly.type
_entity_poly.pdbx_seq_one_letter_code
_entity_poly.pdbx_strand_id
1 'polypeptide(L)'
;RLVYAANSRHALHDPAGIPVEVGALLGQSQPVAASLDAVADALDGGGCRIVLDASASEAVAERHADWLARGIHVVTACKLGQGGPLARWASIQAARRRGGACYGDSATVGAGLPILRSLRELQAGGDRIHAVAGVLSGSLAWLFHHYDGLRPFSNFVRAARDAGYTEPDPRDDLSGEDVRRKLLILARTAGHALESDAVQVDSLVPPALRDAPVAAFDDALPVLDAPMRERFAAAYKGGAKLRLVARLQAGGRATVGLEALAADDPLAIGGGTDNRVAIWSDRYSERPLVIQGPGAGAQVTA
;
A
#
# COMPACT_ATOMS: atom_id res chain seq x y z
N ARG A 1 5.61 18.25 20.57
CA ARG A 1 4.85 17.76 21.74
C ARG A 1 3.61 17.02 21.26
N LEU A 2 3.35 15.80 21.75
CA LEU A 2 2.12 15.06 21.53
C LEU A 2 1.05 15.57 22.51
N VAL A 3 -0.12 15.99 22.00
CA VAL A 3 -1.20 16.55 22.83
C VAL A 3 -2.51 15.75 22.71
N TYR A 4 -2.66 14.96 21.67
CA TYR A 4 -3.81 14.10 21.44
C TYR A 4 -3.37 12.76 20.86
N ALA A 5 -3.87 11.66 21.38
CA ALA A 5 -3.66 10.33 20.84
C ALA A 5 -4.94 9.52 20.94
N ALA A 6 -5.27 8.78 19.89
CA ALA A 6 -6.48 7.97 19.87
C ALA A 6 -6.31 6.70 19.03
N ASN A 7 -7.09 5.70 19.37
CA ASN A 7 -7.38 4.53 18.53
C ASN A 7 -8.90 4.34 18.41
N SER A 8 -9.36 3.21 17.92
CA SER A 8 -10.80 2.95 17.74
C SER A 8 -11.62 2.87 19.04
N ARG A 9 -10.97 2.78 20.21
CA ARG A 9 -11.64 2.55 21.50
C ARG A 9 -11.30 3.58 22.57
N HIS A 10 -10.15 4.22 22.45
CA HIS A 10 -9.60 5.09 23.51
C HIS A 10 -9.08 6.38 22.91
N ALA A 11 -9.19 7.45 23.68
CA ALA A 11 -8.58 8.74 23.36
C ALA A 11 -7.96 9.34 24.63
N LEU A 12 -6.82 10.01 24.44
CA LEU A 12 -6.12 10.77 25.45
C LEU A 12 -5.91 12.20 24.93
N HIS A 13 -6.20 13.18 25.78
CA HIS A 13 -5.93 14.58 25.49
C HIS A 13 -5.27 15.23 26.70
N ASP A 14 -4.09 15.81 26.51
CA ASP A 14 -3.39 16.61 27.49
C ASP A 14 -2.67 17.78 26.81
N PRO A 15 -3.14 19.03 26.99
CA PRO A 15 -2.48 20.21 26.44
C PRO A 15 -1.05 20.41 26.94
N ALA A 16 -0.69 19.89 28.11
CA ALA A 16 0.66 19.94 28.67
C ALA A 16 1.62 18.97 27.99
N GLY A 17 1.09 17.90 27.40
CA GLY A 17 1.82 16.88 26.63
C GLY A 17 1.64 15.47 27.16
N ILE A 18 1.46 14.54 26.22
CA ILE A 18 1.34 13.10 26.50
C ILE A 18 2.72 12.47 26.38
N PRO A 19 3.13 11.57 27.32
CA PRO A 19 4.38 10.83 27.23
C PRO A 19 4.50 9.96 25.97
N VAL A 20 5.74 9.63 25.59
CA VAL A 20 6.03 8.87 24.34
C VAL A 20 5.48 7.44 24.44
N GLU A 21 5.35 6.88 25.62
CA GLU A 21 4.78 5.56 25.90
C GLU A 21 3.24 5.51 25.72
N VAL A 22 2.72 6.36 24.89
CA VAL A 22 1.27 6.57 24.67
C VAL A 22 0.49 5.28 24.34
N GLY A 23 1.13 4.30 23.68
CA GLY A 23 0.49 3.02 23.37
C GLY A 23 0.06 2.25 24.61
N ALA A 24 0.91 2.20 25.65
CA ALA A 24 0.58 1.57 26.93
C ALA A 24 -0.49 2.37 27.69
N LEU A 25 -0.40 3.70 27.65
CA LEU A 25 -1.37 4.59 28.30
C LEU A 25 -2.76 4.49 27.67
N LEU A 26 -2.86 4.42 26.33
CA LEU A 26 -4.14 4.20 25.64
C LEU A 26 -4.78 2.87 26.05
N GLY A 27 -4.00 1.80 26.19
CA GLY A 27 -4.51 0.50 26.63
C GLY A 27 -5.03 0.47 28.06
N GLN A 28 -4.59 1.39 28.92
CA GLN A 28 -4.98 1.50 30.33
C GLN A 28 -6.06 2.56 30.57
N SER A 29 -6.36 3.42 29.61
CA SER A 29 -7.35 4.48 29.73
C SER A 29 -8.79 3.92 29.70
N GLN A 30 -9.73 4.68 30.27
CA GLN A 30 -11.15 4.38 30.12
C GLN A 30 -11.53 4.42 28.63
N PRO A 31 -12.39 3.49 28.16
CA PRO A 31 -12.89 3.54 26.79
C PRO A 31 -13.65 4.85 26.55
N VAL A 32 -13.13 5.66 25.64
CA VAL A 32 -13.78 6.89 25.18
C VAL A 32 -13.73 6.89 23.66
N ALA A 33 -14.86 7.05 23.01
CA ALA A 33 -14.91 7.16 21.56
C ALA A 33 -14.04 8.33 21.08
N ALA A 34 -13.12 8.07 20.17
CA ALA A 34 -12.29 9.11 19.58
C ALA A 34 -13.17 10.10 18.80
N SER A 35 -13.12 11.37 19.16
CA SER A 35 -13.73 12.43 18.37
C SER A 35 -12.72 12.97 17.36
N LEU A 36 -13.01 12.80 16.09
CA LEU A 36 -12.15 13.34 15.02
C LEU A 36 -12.23 14.88 14.95
N ASP A 37 -13.30 15.48 15.46
CA ASP A 37 -13.40 16.93 15.61
C ASP A 37 -12.48 17.44 16.71
N ALA A 38 -12.41 16.74 17.83
CA ALA A 38 -11.52 17.07 18.94
C ALA A 38 -10.02 17.05 18.58
N VAL A 39 -9.63 16.30 17.53
CA VAL A 39 -8.24 16.30 17.03
C VAL A 39 -7.82 17.70 16.59
N ALA A 40 -8.66 18.38 15.83
CA ALA A 40 -8.35 19.71 15.35
C ALA A 40 -8.38 20.75 16.47
N ASP A 41 -9.33 20.65 17.39
CA ASP A 41 -9.46 21.54 18.54
C ASP A 41 -8.27 21.39 19.51
N ALA A 42 -7.77 20.17 19.70
CA ALA A 42 -6.57 19.91 20.52
C ALA A 42 -5.30 20.56 19.94
N LEU A 43 -5.31 20.95 18.65
CA LEU A 43 -4.20 21.56 17.95
C LEU A 43 -4.32 23.10 17.83
N ASP A 44 -5.33 23.73 18.41
CA ASP A 44 -5.58 25.16 18.25
C ASP A 44 -4.63 26.08 19.06
N GLY A 45 -3.52 25.58 19.55
CA GLY A 45 -2.53 26.33 20.36
C GLY A 45 -1.50 27.16 19.58
N GLY A 46 -1.61 27.27 18.27
CA GLY A 46 -0.61 27.96 17.42
C GLY A 46 0.65 27.13 17.12
N GLY A 47 1.53 27.62 16.25
CA GLY A 47 2.75 26.94 15.85
C GLY A 47 2.53 25.87 14.77
N CYS A 48 3.52 24.98 14.59
CA CYS A 48 3.44 23.87 13.65
C CYS A 48 2.51 22.79 14.19
N ARG A 49 1.43 22.50 13.46
CA ARG A 49 0.39 21.54 13.83
C ARG A 49 0.46 20.34 12.92
N ILE A 50 0.58 19.14 13.47
CA ILE A 50 0.75 17.90 12.72
C ILE A 50 -0.20 16.83 13.24
N VAL A 51 -0.94 16.20 12.36
CA VAL A 51 -1.66 14.94 12.61
C VAL A 51 -0.84 13.80 12.02
N LEU A 52 -0.62 12.75 12.81
CA LEU A 52 0.02 11.54 12.39
C LEU A 52 -1.04 10.43 12.31
N ASP A 53 -1.36 9.99 11.10
CA ASP A 53 -2.33 8.93 10.85
C ASP A 53 -1.64 7.59 10.56
N ALA A 54 -1.65 6.70 11.54
CA ALA A 54 -1.20 5.32 11.44
C ALA A 54 -2.37 4.32 11.45
N SER A 55 -3.59 4.79 11.15
CA SER A 55 -4.80 3.98 11.13
C SER A 55 -5.05 3.30 9.77
N ALA A 56 -6.05 2.40 9.74
CA ALA A 56 -6.66 1.88 8.52
C ALA A 56 -8.13 2.33 8.40
N SER A 57 -8.44 3.54 8.90
CA SER A 57 -9.80 4.05 9.06
C SER A 57 -10.21 4.95 7.91
N GLU A 58 -11.33 4.63 7.24
CA GLU A 58 -11.97 5.48 6.25
C GLU A 58 -12.36 6.84 6.85
N ALA A 59 -12.95 6.84 8.05
CA ALA A 59 -13.38 8.07 8.73
C ALA A 59 -12.21 9.02 9.01
N VAL A 60 -11.03 8.50 9.39
CA VAL A 60 -9.82 9.31 9.57
C VAL A 60 -9.33 9.86 8.23
N ALA A 61 -9.28 9.03 7.20
CA ALA A 61 -8.83 9.44 5.87
C ALA A 61 -9.73 10.53 5.25
N GLU A 62 -11.02 10.53 5.54
CA GLU A 62 -11.96 11.58 5.12
C GLU A 62 -11.65 12.95 5.74
N ARG A 63 -11.06 12.99 6.93
CA ARG A 63 -10.70 14.24 7.61
C ARG A 63 -9.40 14.89 7.09
N HIS A 64 -8.59 14.18 6.31
CA HIS A 64 -7.30 14.70 5.85
C HIS A 64 -7.43 16.02 5.11
N ALA A 65 -8.42 16.15 4.19
CA ALA A 65 -8.63 17.38 3.44
C ALA A 65 -9.04 18.56 4.33
N ASP A 66 -9.89 18.32 5.34
CA ASP A 66 -10.31 19.31 6.31
C ASP A 66 -9.13 19.80 7.16
N TRP A 67 -8.35 18.90 7.72
CA TRP A 67 -7.14 19.25 8.48
C TRP A 67 -6.14 20.07 7.66
N LEU A 68 -5.88 19.65 6.42
CA LEU A 68 -5.00 20.40 5.51
C LEU A 68 -5.53 21.80 5.19
N ALA A 69 -6.86 21.94 4.98
CA ALA A 69 -7.50 23.23 4.72
C ALA A 69 -7.38 24.18 5.92
N ARG A 70 -7.31 23.66 7.15
CA ARG A 70 -7.07 24.39 8.41
C ARG A 70 -5.59 24.67 8.68
N GLY A 71 -4.68 24.37 7.74
CA GLY A 71 -3.24 24.54 7.88
C GLY A 71 -2.58 23.52 8.82
N ILE A 72 -3.23 22.37 9.07
CA ILE A 72 -2.69 21.27 9.86
C ILE A 72 -1.98 20.31 8.90
N HIS A 73 -0.71 20.05 9.12
CA HIS A 73 0.04 19.07 8.35
C HIS A 73 -0.44 17.67 8.66
N VAL A 74 -0.50 16.79 7.64
CA VAL A 74 -0.85 15.38 7.82
C VAL A 74 0.31 14.52 7.40
N VAL A 75 0.73 13.59 8.25
CA VAL A 75 1.68 12.52 7.93
C VAL A 75 0.95 11.19 8.07
N THR A 76 0.94 10.37 7.03
CA THR A 76 0.13 9.16 7.03
C THR A 76 0.83 7.96 6.40
N ALA A 77 0.62 6.79 7.01
CA ALA A 77 0.86 5.48 6.41
C ALA A 77 -0.43 4.85 5.86
N CYS A 78 -1.59 5.46 6.13
CA CYS A 78 -2.90 5.01 5.68
C CYS A 78 -3.05 5.22 4.16
N LYS A 79 -3.30 4.13 3.45
CA LYS A 79 -3.48 4.17 1.99
C LYS A 79 -4.81 4.77 1.55
N LEU A 80 -5.81 4.81 2.45
CA LEU A 80 -7.20 5.17 2.13
C LEU A 80 -7.37 6.64 1.72
N GLY A 81 -6.49 7.54 2.19
CA GLY A 81 -6.50 8.94 1.76
C GLY A 81 -6.21 9.10 0.27
N GLN A 82 -5.13 8.51 -0.19
CA GLN A 82 -4.65 8.63 -1.58
C GLN A 82 -5.16 7.50 -2.49
N GLY A 83 -5.37 6.30 -1.96
CA GLY A 83 -5.82 5.10 -2.69
C GLY A 83 -7.32 4.79 -2.53
N GLY A 84 -8.09 5.69 -1.93
CA GLY A 84 -9.55 5.63 -1.82
C GLY A 84 -10.25 6.28 -3.03
N PRO A 85 -11.51 6.76 -2.88
CA PRO A 85 -12.25 7.42 -3.96
C PRO A 85 -11.50 8.61 -4.57
N LEU A 86 -11.63 8.81 -5.88
CA LEU A 86 -10.96 9.91 -6.59
C LEU A 86 -11.34 11.28 -6.03
N ALA A 87 -12.61 11.45 -5.62
CA ALA A 87 -13.08 12.68 -5.00
C ALA A 87 -12.31 13.03 -3.71
N ARG A 88 -12.02 12.03 -2.85
CA ARG A 88 -11.19 12.22 -1.65
C ARG A 88 -9.78 12.65 -2.01
N TRP A 89 -9.15 11.93 -2.94
CA TRP A 89 -7.82 12.31 -3.43
C TRP A 89 -7.80 13.74 -3.97
N ALA A 90 -8.77 14.11 -4.80
CA ALA A 90 -8.88 15.46 -5.37
C ALA A 90 -9.04 16.54 -4.28
N SER A 91 -9.85 16.26 -3.25
CA SER A 91 -10.05 17.15 -2.10
C SER A 91 -8.76 17.35 -1.31
N ILE A 92 -8.00 16.28 -1.03
CA ILE A 92 -6.67 16.36 -0.39
C ILE A 92 -5.71 17.21 -1.22
N GLN A 93 -5.62 16.98 -2.55
CA GLN A 93 -4.75 17.76 -3.42
C GLN A 93 -5.15 19.25 -3.47
N ALA A 94 -6.45 19.54 -3.51
CA ALA A 94 -6.95 20.91 -3.49
C ALA A 94 -6.65 21.61 -2.15
N ALA A 95 -6.83 20.90 -1.02
CA ALA A 95 -6.53 21.45 0.30
C ALA A 95 -5.04 21.73 0.49
N ARG A 96 -4.15 20.84 0.04
CA ARG A 96 -2.69 21.07 0.03
C ARG A 96 -2.30 22.35 -0.70
N ARG A 97 -2.85 22.56 -1.90
CA ARG A 97 -2.52 23.75 -2.70
C ARG A 97 -2.98 25.06 -2.06
N ARG A 98 -4.13 25.03 -1.36
CA ARG A 98 -4.72 26.23 -0.74
C ARG A 98 -4.15 26.54 0.64
N GLY A 99 -3.96 25.51 1.45
CA GLY A 99 -3.66 25.67 2.87
C GLY A 99 -2.18 25.83 3.21
N GLY A 100 -1.27 25.62 2.26
CA GLY A 100 0.18 25.61 2.54
C GLY A 100 0.62 24.47 3.47
N ALA A 101 -0.30 23.57 3.85
CA ALA A 101 0.00 22.43 4.70
C ALA A 101 0.65 21.28 3.90
N CYS A 102 1.58 20.57 4.52
CA CYS A 102 2.24 19.42 3.94
C CYS A 102 1.42 18.14 4.15
N TYR A 103 1.42 17.29 3.15
CA TYR A 103 0.89 15.93 3.22
C TYR A 103 2.01 14.93 3.02
N GLY A 104 2.46 14.29 4.10
CA GLY A 104 3.53 13.30 4.12
C GLY A 104 2.94 11.90 3.95
N ASP A 105 3.02 11.35 2.75
CA ASP A 105 2.40 10.07 2.38
C ASP A 105 3.42 9.01 1.91
N SER A 106 4.70 9.26 2.11
CA SER A 106 5.79 8.42 1.59
C SER A 106 5.65 6.95 1.98
N ALA A 107 5.17 6.68 3.21
CA ALA A 107 5.03 5.33 3.74
C ALA A 107 3.82 4.56 3.17
N THR A 108 2.97 5.19 2.35
CA THR A 108 1.77 4.52 1.79
C THR A 108 2.10 3.50 0.71
N VAL A 109 3.24 3.65 0.02
CA VAL A 109 3.72 2.69 -0.99
C VAL A 109 5.20 2.43 -0.80
N GLY A 110 5.56 1.16 -0.54
CA GLY A 110 6.95 0.73 -0.38
C GLY A 110 7.60 1.16 0.94
N ALA A 111 6.81 1.54 1.93
CA ALA A 111 7.26 1.98 3.26
C ALA A 111 8.40 3.02 3.19
N GLY A 112 9.63 2.68 3.60
CA GLY A 112 10.78 3.59 3.58
C GLY A 112 11.40 3.84 2.21
N LEU A 113 10.97 3.14 1.15
CA LEU A 113 11.51 3.34 -0.19
C LEU A 113 11.05 4.70 -0.76
N PRO A 114 11.93 5.47 -1.42
CA PRO A 114 11.61 6.81 -1.91
C PRO A 114 10.78 6.81 -3.21
N ILE A 115 9.81 5.90 -3.34
CA ILE A 115 9.07 5.67 -4.60
C ILE A 115 8.26 6.91 -4.98
N LEU A 116 7.38 7.38 -4.09
CA LEU A 116 6.51 8.54 -4.35
C LEU A 116 7.33 9.83 -4.49
N ARG A 117 8.42 9.93 -3.73
CA ARG A 117 9.34 11.04 -3.83
C ARG A 117 10.00 11.09 -5.20
N SER A 118 10.53 9.96 -5.68
CA SER A 118 11.18 9.88 -6.99
C SER A 118 10.23 10.23 -8.14
N LEU A 119 8.98 9.75 -8.11
CA LEU A 119 7.96 10.14 -9.10
C LEU A 119 7.75 11.67 -9.12
N ARG A 120 7.61 12.27 -7.94
CA ARG A 120 7.39 13.73 -7.81
C ARG A 120 8.60 14.54 -8.24
N GLU A 121 9.81 14.09 -7.93
CA GLU A 121 11.05 14.76 -8.32
C GLU A 121 11.28 14.70 -9.83
N LEU A 122 11.02 13.58 -10.49
CA LEU A 122 11.06 13.46 -11.95
C LEU A 122 10.10 14.47 -12.61
N GLN A 123 8.85 14.53 -12.15
CA GLN A 123 7.84 15.46 -12.66
C GLN A 123 8.20 16.94 -12.39
N ALA A 124 8.71 17.24 -11.19
CA ALA A 124 9.17 18.60 -10.86
C ALA A 124 10.35 19.03 -11.74
N GLY A 125 11.18 18.10 -12.20
CA GLY A 125 12.24 18.31 -13.18
C GLY A 125 11.76 18.35 -14.64
N GLY A 126 10.44 18.36 -14.89
CA GLY A 126 9.84 18.42 -16.23
C GLY A 126 9.81 17.07 -16.97
N ASP A 127 10.11 15.97 -16.29
CA ASP A 127 10.07 14.62 -16.89
C ASP A 127 8.63 14.07 -16.87
N ARG A 128 8.21 13.40 -17.94
CA ARG A 128 6.89 12.78 -18.03
C ARG A 128 6.99 11.30 -17.71
N ILE A 129 6.15 10.84 -16.79
CA ILE A 129 6.03 9.43 -16.45
C ILE A 129 5.14 8.74 -17.48
N HIS A 130 5.65 7.71 -18.16
CA HIS A 130 4.93 6.96 -19.17
C HIS A 130 4.29 5.70 -18.63
N ALA A 131 5.03 4.99 -17.76
CA ALA A 131 4.57 3.75 -17.16
C ALA A 131 5.22 3.55 -15.79
N VAL A 132 4.52 2.83 -14.94
CA VAL A 132 5.02 2.37 -13.65
C VAL A 132 4.62 0.93 -13.48
N ALA A 133 5.56 0.07 -13.09
CA ALA A 133 5.24 -1.30 -12.75
C ALA A 133 5.96 -1.72 -11.47
N GLY A 134 5.37 -2.64 -10.69
CA GLY A 134 6.02 -3.04 -9.45
C GLY A 134 5.49 -4.32 -8.83
N VAL A 135 6.40 -4.99 -8.11
CA VAL A 135 6.09 -6.00 -7.10
C VAL A 135 5.94 -5.26 -5.78
N LEU A 136 4.70 -5.07 -5.33
CA LEU A 136 4.35 -4.12 -4.26
C LEU A 136 3.87 -4.79 -2.97
N SER A 137 3.83 -6.12 -2.92
CA SER A 137 3.46 -6.90 -1.74
C SER A 137 4.62 -7.77 -1.30
N GLY A 138 5.08 -7.59 -0.06
CA GLY A 138 6.16 -8.40 0.51
C GLY A 138 5.76 -9.86 0.69
N SER A 139 4.52 -10.14 1.10
CA SER A 139 3.97 -11.49 1.24
C SER A 139 3.93 -12.23 -0.09
N LEU A 140 3.39 -11.60 -1.14
CA LEU A 140 3.31 -12.19 -2.47
C LEU A 140 4.69 -12.25 -3.16
N ALA A 141 5.58 -11.30 -2.89
CA ALA A 141 6.97 -11.38 -3.33
C ALA A 141 7.65 -12.62 -2.75
N TRP A 142 7.51 -12.85 -1.44
CA TRP A 142 8.04 -14.03 -0.77
C TRP A 142 7.44 -15.31 -1.34
N LEU A 143 6.11 -15.35 -1.50
CA LEU A 143 5.37 -16.51 -1.98
C LEU A 143 5.85 -16.96 -3.38
N PHE A 144 5.89 -16.03 -4.34
CA PHE A 144 6.32 -16.32 -5.71
C PHE A 144 7.84 -16.37 -5.89
N HIS A 145 8.62 -16.00 -4.89
CA HIS A 145 10.05 -16.27 -4.85
C HIS A 145 10.35 -17.71 -4.47
N HIS A 146 9.57 -18.28 -3.53
CA HIS A 146 9.82 -19.61 -2.98
C HIS A 146 9.02 -20.73 -3.66
N TYR A 147 7.93 -20.38 -4.35
CA TYR A 147 7.10 -21.37 -5.03
C TYR A 147 7.90 -22.06 -6.16
N ASP A 148 8.08 -23.37 -6.03
CA ASP A 148 8.91 -24.21 -6.89
C ASP A 148 8.12 -25.07 -7.90
N GLY A 149 6.78 -25.03 -7.82
CA GLY A 149 5.89 -25.88 -8.65
C GLY A 149 5.92 -27.37 -8.31
N LEU A 150 6.78 -27.82 -7.40
CA LEU A 150 6.90 -29.23 -7.00
C LEU A 150 5.96 -29.55 -5.84
N ARG A 151 5.92 -28.68 -4.85
CA ARG A 151 5.01 -28.79 -3.71
C ARG A 151 3.70 -28.06 -3.97
N PRO A 152 2.58 -28.45 -3.31
CA PRO A 152 1.31 -27.73 -3.42
C PRO A 152 1.45 -26.25 -3.09
N PHE A 153 0.82 -25.38 -3.88
CA PHE A 153 0.84 -23.92 -3.64
C PHE A 153 0.21 -23.54 -2.28
N SER A 154 -0.84 -24.28 -1.89
CA SER A 154 -1.50 -24.15 -0.60
C SER A 154 -0.54 -24.30 0.59
N ASN A 155 0.48 -25.14 0.48
CA ASN A 155 1.49 -25.31 1.52
C ASN A 155 2.38 -24.07 1.67
N PHE A 156 2.69 -23.40 0.55
CA PHE A 156 3.45 -22.13 0.60
C PHE A 156 2.62 -20.99 1.20
N VAL A 157 1.31 -20.94 0.92
CA VAL A 157 0.42 -19.95 1.53
C VAL A 157 0.36 -20.14 3.04
N ARG A 158 0.18 -21.39 3.52
CA ARG A 158 0.21 -21.70 4.95
C ARG A 158 1.55 -21.37 5.58
N ALA A 159 2.66 -21.75 4.94
CA ALA A 159 4.01 -21.43 5.44
C ALA A 159 4.26 -19.92 5.52
N ALA A 160 3.78 -19.14 4.56
CA ALA A 160 3.86 -17.68 4.60
C ALA A 160 3.06 -17.09 5.77
N ARG A 161 1.85 -17.59 6.02
CA ARG A 161 1.02 -17.20 7.17
C ARG A 161 1.70 -17.55 8.49
N ASP A 162 2.15 -18.78 8.64
CA ASP A 162 2.79 -19.27 9.87
C ASP A 162 4.09 -18.52 10.20
N ALA A 163 4.79 -18.04 9.17
CA ALA A 163 5.96 -17.17 9.29
C ALA A 163 5.62 -15.69 9.50
N GLY A 164 4.34 -15.30 9.50
CA GLY A 164 3.89 -13.92 9.67
C GLY A 164 4.14 -13.02 8.47
N TYR A 165 4.31 -13.58 7.29
CA TYR A 165 4.45 -12.79 6.04
C TYR A 165 3.10 -12.35 5.46
N THR A 166 2.04 -13.16 5.65
CA THR A 166 0.68 -12.77 5.25
C THR A 166 -0.13 -12.30 6.45
N GLU A 167 -1.23 -11.61 6.16
CA GLU A 167 -2.27 -11.33 7.15
C GLU A 167 -2.86 -12.66 7.68
N PRO A 168 -3.53 -12.64 8.87
CA PRO A 168 -4.18 -13.83 9.43
C PRO A 168 -5.17 -14.49 8.46
N ASP A 169 -5.87 -13.68 7.66
CA ASP A 169 -6.65 -14.14 6.51
C ASP A 169 -5.82 -13.95 5.23
N PRO A 170 -5.31 -15.02 4.61
CA PRO A 170 -4.49 -14.91 3.41
C PRO A 170 -5.22 -14.29 2.21
N ARG A 171 -6.57 -14.19 2.26
CA ARG A 171 -7.35 -13.53 1.20
C ARG A 171 -7.02 -12.05 1.08
N ASP A 172 -6.68 -11.40 2.18
CA ASP A 172 -6.30 -9.98 2.17
C ASP A 172 -5.09 -9.74 1.26
N ASP A 173 -4.14 -10.69 1.24
CA ASP A 173 -2.99 -10.66 0.35
C ASP A 173 -3.33 -11.19 -1.05
N LEU A 174 -3.93 -12.39 -1.14
CA LEU A 174 -4.20 -13.10 -2.39
C LEU A 174 -5.23 -12.39 -3.27
N SER A 175 -6.10 -11.56 -2.70
CA SER A 175 -7.07 -10.76 -3.46
C SER A 175 -6.41 -9.74 -4.40
N GLY A 176 -5.21 -9.26 -4.05
CA GLY A 176 -4.54 -8.17 -4.75
C GLY A 176 -5.08 -6.77 -4.45
N GLU A 177 -6.03 -6.64 -3.51
CA GLU A 177 -6.70 -5.37 -3.19
C GLU A 177 -5.74 -4.34 -2.58
N ASP A 178 -4.81 -4.75 -1.71
CA ASP A 178 -3.78 -3.85 -1.18
C ASP A 178 -2.83 -3.37 -2.29
N VAL A 179 -2.48 -4.27 -3.21
CA VAL A 179 -1.66 -3.96 -4.39
C VAL A 179 -2.40 -3.00 -5.34
N ARG A 180 -3.71 -3.18 -5.53
CA ARG A 180 -4.57 -2.26 -6.29
C ARG A 180 -4.54 -0.84 -5.71
N ARG A 181 -4.70 -0.71 -4.38
CA ARG A 181 -4.63 0.60 -3.70
C ARG A 181 -3.27 1.26 -3.88
N LYS A 182 -2.18 0.48 -3.77
CA LYS A 182 -0.82 0.98 -4.01
C LYS A 182 -0.63 1.44 -5.46
N LEU A 183 -1.10 0.67 -6.44
CA LEU A 183 -1.06 1.06 -7.84
C LEU A 183 -1.85 2.35 -8.10
N LEU A 184 -3.02 2.48 -7.49
CA LEU A 184 -3.85 3.68 -7.61
C LEU A 184 -3.11 4.93 -7.09
N ILE A 185 -2.40 4.82 -5.96
CA ILE A 185 -1.56 5.89 -5.42
C ILE A 185 -0.43 6.24 -6.40
N LEU A 186 0.26 5.23 -6.96
CA LEU A 186 1.32 5.42 -7.95
C LEU A 186 0.79 6.10 -9.21
N ALA A 187 -0.33 5.62 -9.74
CA ALA A 187 -0.96 6.17 -10.94
C ALA A 187 -1.34 7.64 -10.75
N ARG A 188 -1.99 7.98 -9.64
CA ARG A 188 -2.37 9.35 -9.29
C ARG A 188 -1.15 10.25 -9.08
N THR A 189 -0.10 9.73 -8.46
CA THR A 189 1.17 10.45 -8.32
C THR A 189 1.84 10.68 -9.67
N ALA A 190 1.73 9.71 -10.59
CA ALA A 190 2.23 9.85 -11.98
C ALA A 190 1.36 10.76 -12.88
N GLY A 191 0.24 11.30 -12.37
CA GLY A 191 -0.61 12.23 -13.09
C GLY A 191 -1.88 11.64 -13.71
N HIS A 192 -2.18 10.36 -13.44
CA HIS A 192 -3.38 9.67 -13.94
C HIS A 192 -4.49 9.69 -12.88
N ALA A 193 -5.55 10.46 -13.11
CA ALA A 193 -6.71 10.56 -12.20
C ALA A 193 -7.65 9.36 -12.41
N LEU A 194 -7.28 8.20 -11.86
CA LEU A 194 -8.04 6.96 -11.99
C LEU A 194 -8.97 6.73 -10.79
N GLU A 195 -10.16 6.19 -11.06
CA GLU A 195 -10.99 5.56 -10.04
C GLU A 195 -10.53 4.13 -9.75
N SER A 196 -11.00 3.61 -8.64
CA SER A 196 -10.59 2.29 -8.16
C SER A 196 -11.01 1.15 -9.08
N ASP A 197 -12.19 1.26 -9.70
CA ASP A 197 -12.76 0.29 -10.65
C ASP A 197 -12.07 0.31 -12.03
N ALA A 198 -11.33 1.38 -12.33
CA ALA A 198 -10.49 1.45 -13.53
C ALA A 198 -9.25 0.55 -13.43
N VAL A 199 -8.90 0.06 -12.24
CA VAL A 199 -7.81 -0.89 -12.04
C VAL A 199 -8.34 -2.32 -12.14
N GLN A 200 -7.94 -3.03 -13.19
CA GLN A 200 -8.32 -4.44 -13.38
C GLN A 200 -7.46 -5.33 -12.47
N VAL A 201 -8.10 -6.16 -11.65
CA VAL A 201 -7.43 -7.09 -10.73
C VAL A 201 -7.74 -8.54 -11.12
N ASP A 202 -6.69 -9.29 -11.48
CA ASP A 202 -6.73 -10.76 -11.59
C ASP A 202 -6.44 -11.36 -10.20
N SER A 203 -7.51 -11.46 -9.38
CA SER A 203 -7.40 -11.98 -8.01
C SER A 203 -7.01 -13.45 -8.01
N LEU A 204 -6.12 -13.83 -7.10
CA LEU A 204 -5.78 -15.25 -6.87
C LEU A 204 -6.85 -15.95 -6.02
N VAL A 205 -7.78 -15.23 -5.42
CA VAL A 205 -8.91 -15.80 -4.66
C VAL A 205 -10.04 -16.16 -5.63
N PRO A 206 -10.42 -17.44 -5.72
CA PRO A 206 -11.56 -17.84 -6.54
C PRO A 206 -12.84 -17.11 -6.11
N PRO A 207 -13.71 -16.69 -7.05
CA PRO A 207 -14.94 -15.96 -6.70
C PRO A 207 -15.81 -16.67 -5.66
N ALA A 208 -15.92 -18.01 -5.73
CA ALA A 208 -16.70 -18.81 -4.79
C ALA A 208 -16.16 -18.81 -3.35
N LEU A 209 -14.90 -18.43 -3.15
CA LEU A 209 -14.25 -18.43 -1.83
C LEU A 209 -14.07 -17.01 -1.26
N ARG A 210 -14.47 -15.99 -1.99
CA ARG A 210 -14.27 -14.59 -1.60
C ARG A 210 -14.92 -14.27 -0.25
N ASP A 211 -16.16 -14.71 -0.07
CA ASP A 211 -16.98 -14.42 1.11
C ASP A 211 -17.11 -15.62 2.05
N ALA A 212 -16.34 -16.70 1.84
CA ALA A 212 -16.36 -17.88 2.70
C ALA A 212 -15.80 -17.55 4.11
N PRO A 213 -16.23 -18.23 5.18
CA PRO A 213 -15.56 -18.15 6.47
C PRO A 213 -14.07 -18.47 6.35
N VAL A 214 -13.22 -17.84 7.18
CA VAL A 214 -11.74 -18.02 7.11
C VAL A 214 -11.33 -19.49 7.19
N ALA A 215 -11.92 -20.27 8.09
CA ALA A 215 -11.64 -21.70 8.21
C ALA A 215 -12.01 -22.48 6.92
N ALA A 216 -13.16 -22.18 6.32
CA ALA A 216 -13.58 -22.80 5.07
C ALA A 216 -12.66 -22.41 3.89
N PHE A 217 -12.11 -21.20 3.89
CA PHE A 217 -11.10 -20.79 2.91
C PHE A 217 -9.80 -21.58 3.09
N ASP A 218 -9.33 -21.76 4.32
CA ASP A 218 -8.10 -22.52 4.60
C ASP A 218 -8.23 -24.00 4.16
N ASP A 219 -9.40 -24.62 4.41
CA ASP A 219 -9.71 -25.97 3.94
C ASP A 219 -9.76 -26.07 2.41
N ALA A 220 -10.22 -25.01 1.74
CA ALA A 220 -10.37 -24.94 0.29
C ALA A 220 -9.10 -24.48 -0.45
N LEU A 221 -8.05 -24.02 0.24
CA LEU A 221 -6.78 -23.58 -0.37
C LEU A 221 -6.23 -24.54 -1.44
N PRO A 222 -6.34 -25.90 -1.30
CA PRO A 222 -5.85 -26.81 -2.32
C PRO A 222 -6.47 -26.65 -3.72
N VAL A 223 -7.61 -25.95 -3.84
CA VAL A 223 -8.19 -25.62 -5.16
C VAL A 223 -7.25 -24.78 -6.02
N LEU A 224 -6.32 -24.04 -5.40
CA LEU A 224 -5.33 -23.23 -6.08
C LEU A 224 -4.13 -24.04 -6.61
N ASP A 225 -3.93 -25.27 -6.14
CA ASP A 225 -2.71 -26.03 -6.41
C ASP A 225 -2.53 -26.37 -7.89
N ALA A 226 -3.58 -26.91 -8.52
CA ALA A 226 -3.51 -27.30 -9.94
C ALA A 226 -3.35 -26.08 -10.86
N PRO A 227 -4.17 -25.01 -10.77
CA PRO A 227 -3.99 -23.82 -11.60
C PRO A 227 -2.62 -23.15 -11.42
N MET A 228 -2.10 -23.11 -10.18
CA MET A 228 -0.78 -22.51 -9.92
C MET A 228 0.36 -23.35 -10.48
N ARG A 229 0.25 -24.68 -10.39
CA ARG A 229 1.23 -25.58 -10.99
C ARG A 229 1.28 -25.43 -12.51
N GLU A 230 0.13 -25.30 -13.16
CA GLU A 230 0.06 -25.06 -14.61
C GLU A 230 0.70 -23.73 -15.00
N ARG A 231 0.36 -22.63 -14.29
CA ARG A 231 0.97 -21.31 -14.51
C ARG A 231 2.49 -21.35 -14.30
N PHE A 232 2.94 -22.02 -13.24
CA PHE A 232 4.37 -22.16 -12.96
C PHE A 232 5.09 -22.98 -14.04
N ALA A 233 4.55 -24.13 -14.44
CA ALA A 233 5.14 -24.97 -15.47
C ALA A 233 5.26 -24.24 -16.82
N ALA A 234 4.24 -23.47 -17.19
CA ALA A 234 4.25 -22.65 -18.40
C ALA A 234 5.34 -21.58 -18.35
N ALA A 235 5.46 -20.85 -17.22
CA ALA A 235 6.48 -19.84 -17.02
C ALA A 235 7.89 -20.45 -17.02
N TYR A 236 8.09 -21.54 -16.28
CA TYR A 236 9.38 -22.25 -16.18
C TYR A 236 9.86 -22.75 -17.54
N LYS A 237 8.97 -23.35 -18.34
CA LYS A 237 9.26 -23.82 -19.69
C LYS A 237 9.72 -22.67 -20.61
N GLY A 238 9.19 -21.46 -20.41
CA GLY A 238 9.58 -20.25 -21.10
C GLY A 238 10.82 -19.54 -20.52
N GLY A 239 11.46 -20.09 -19.48
CA GLY A 239 12.56 -19.41 -18.78
C GLY A 239 12.14 -18.17 -18.00
N ALA A 240 10.84 -18.02 -17.74
CA ALA A 240 10.26 -16.87 -17.05
C ALA A 240 10.04 -17.15 -15.56
N LYS A 241 9.85 -16.08 -14.79
CA LYS A 241 9.52 -16.12 -13.37
C LYS A 241 8.12 -15.58 -13.12
N LEU A 242 7.35 -16.27 -12.29
CA LEU A 242 6.05 -15.76 -11.85
C LEU A 242 6.22 -14.65 -10.81
N ARG A 243 5.52 -13.52 -11.02
CA ARG A 243 5.42 -12.43 -10.04
C ARG A 243 4.01 -11.84 -10.07
N LEU A 244 3.47 -11.45 -8.92
CA LEU A 244 2.28 -10.62 -8.90
C LEU A 244 2.72 -9.17 -9.14
N VAL A 245 2.27 -8.61 -10.25
CA VAL A 245 2.71 -7.30 -10.75
C VAL A 245 1.54 -6.34 -10.75
N ALA A 246 1.78 -5.14 -10.22
CA ALA A 246 0.96 -3.96 -10.44
C ALA A 246 1.55 -3.19 -11.64
N ARG A 247 0.74 -2.84 -12.62
CA ARG A 247 1.22 -2.20 -13.86
C ARG A 247 0.31 -1.05 -14.28
N LEU A 248 0.88 0.14 -14.39
CA LEU A 248 0.31 1.28 -15.10
C LEU A 248 1.03 1.38 -16.45
N GLN A 249 0.30 1.21 -17.52
CA GLN A 249 0.82 1.32 -18.88
C GLN A 249 0.65 2.73 -19.44
N ALA A 250 1.40 3.05 -20.47
CA ALA A 250 1.18 4.25 -21.26
C ALA A 250 -0.28 4.27 -21.75
N GLY A 251 -0.93 5.45 -21.61
CA GLY A 251 -2.36 5.59 -21.88
C GLY A 251 -3.28 5.33 -20.69
N GLY A 252 -2.74 5.01 -19.49
CA GLY A 252 -3.50 4.96 -18.24
C GLY A 252 -4.16 3.62 -17.93
N ARG A 253 -3.95 2.56 -18.72
CA ARG A 253 -4.43 1.22 -18.38
C ARG A 253 -3.70 0.72 -17.13
N ALA A 254 -4.46 0.31 -16.12
CA ALA A 254 -3.94 -0.15 -14.85
C ALA A 254 -4.40 -1.58 -14.54
N THR A 255 -3.46 -2.45 -14.21
CA THR A 255 -3.71 -3.88 -13.97
C THR A 255 -2.93 -4.38 -12.75
N VAL A 256 -3.50 -5.33 -12.03
CA VAL A 256 -2.82 -6.12 -10.99
C VAL A 256 -3.07 -7.58 -11.31
N GLY A 257 -2.03 -8.38 -11.42
CA GLY A 257 -2.19 -9.80 -11.72
C GLY A 257 -0.87 -10.57 -11.70
N LEU A 258 -1.00 -11.88 -11.83
CA LEU A 258 0.15 -12.78 -11.89
C LEU A 258 0.70 -12.79 -13.32
N GLU A 259 1.95 -12.35 -13.48
CA GLU A 259 2.66 -12.29 -14.76
C GLU A 259 3.84 -13.27 -14.78
N ALA A 260 4.10 -13.85 -15.96
CA ALA A 260 5.34 -14.58 -16.25
C ALA A 260 6.34 -13.60 -16.86
N LEU A 261 7.33 -13.21 -16.08
CA LEU A 261 8.34 -12.21 -16.47
C LEU A 261 9.56 -12.89 -17.05
N ALA A 262 10.07 -12.40 -18.17
CA ALA A 262 11.33 -12.83 -18.74
C ALA A 262 12.50 -12.61 -17.76
N ALA A 263 13.58 -13.37 -17.89
CA ALA A 263 14.67 -13.33 -16.92
C ALA A 263 15.39 -11.97 -16.85
N ASP A 264 15.34 -11.20 -17.93
CA ASP A 264 15.89 -9.85 -18.06
C ASP A 264 14.91 -8.73 -17.68
N ASP A 265 13.65 -9.07 -17.40
CA ASP A 265 12.66 -8.08 -16.93
C ASP A 265 13.13 -7.46 -15.59
N PRO A 266 13.12 -6.12 -15.47
CA PRO A 266 13.56 -5.45 -14.25
C PRO A 266 12.81 -5.88 -12.99
N LEU A 267 11.61 -6.44 -13.10
CA LEU A 267 10.81 -6.94 -11.97
C LEU A 267 11.02 -8.43 -11.69
N ALA A 268 11.65 -9.18 -12.59
CA ALA A 268 11.93 -10.61 -12.41
C ALA A 268 13.03 -10.87 -11.36
N ILE A 269 13.97 -9.92 -11.22
CA ILE A 269 15.09 -9.97 -10.30
C ILE A 269 14.61 -9.49 -8.92
N GLY A 270 15.16 -10.02 -7.86
CA GLY A 270 14.81 -9.70 -6.48
C GLY A 270 14.41 -10.97 -5.72
N GLY A 271 14.48 -10.92 -4.41
CA GLY A 271 14.22 -12.06 -3.54
C GLY A 271 13.60 -11.65 -2.21
N GLY A 272 13.17 -12.65 -1.46
CA GLY A 272 12.57 -12.42 -0.16
C GLY A 272 11.30 -11.58 -0.25
N THR A 273 11.18 -10.60 0.62
CA THR A 273 10.01 -9.72 0.77
C THR A 273 10.20 -8.36 0.10
N ASP A 274 11.24 -8.18 -0.71
CA ASP A 274 11.55 -6.89 -1.31
C ASP A 274 10.41 -6.38 -2.20
N ASN A 275 10.09 -5.11 -2.04
CA ASN A 275 9.33 -4.38 -3.05
C ASN A 275 10.28 -3.92 -4.16
N ARG A 276 9.78 -3.91 -5.38
CA ARG A 276 10.52 -3.44 -6.54
C ARG A 276 9.61 -2.67 -7.47
N VAL A 277 10.03 -1.46 -7.85
CA VAL A 277 9.27 -0.58 -8.74
C VAL A 277 10.15 -0.13 -9.87
N ALA A 278 9.65 -0.24 -11.09
CA ALA A 278 10.26 0.25 -12.30
C ALA A 278 9.43 1.41 -12.85
N ILE A 279 10.09 2.53 -13.17
CA ILE A 279 9.47 3.79 -13.63
C ILE A 279 10.06 4.09 -15.02
N TRP A 280 9.20 4.17 -16.03
CA TRP A 280 9.55 4.63 -17.37
C TRP A 280 9.10 6.07 -17.56
N SER A 281 10.01 6.90 -18.06
CA SER A 281 9.79 8.32 -18.29
C SER A 281 10.49 8.77 -19.57
N ASP A 282 10.40 10.04 -19.94
CA ASP A 282 11.14 10.58 -21.09
C ASP A 282 12.66 10.35 -20.95
N ARG A 283 13.19 10.45 -19.72
CA ARG A 283 14.62 10.23 -19.40
C ARG A 283 15.00 8.75 -19.30
N TYR A 284 14.06 7.92 -18.91
CA TYR A 284 14.23 6.49 -18.64
C TYR A 284 13.33 5.66 -19.56
N SER A 285 13.38 5.92 -20.88
CA SER A 285 12.48 5.30 -21.86
C SER A 285 12.85 3.86 -22.19
N GLU A 286 14.12 3.58 -22.43
CA GLU A 286 14.62 2.23 -22.76
C GLU A 286 14.88 1.39 -21.51
N ARG A 287 15.50 1.98 -20.51
CA ARG A 287 15.80 1.34 -19.23
C ARG A 287 15.11 2.11 -18.11
N PRO A 288 14.19 1.49 -17.38
CA PRO A 288 13.47 2.17 -16.31
C PRO A 288 14.37 2.54 -15.14
N LEU A 289 14.03 3.61 -14.42
CA LEU A 289 14.53 3.82 -13.08
C LEU A 289 13.96 2.74 -12.16
N VAL A 290 14.82 1.95 -11.53
CA VAL A 290 14.40 0.87 -10.62
C VAL A 290 14.71 1.22 -9.18
N ILE A 291 13.70 1.11 -8.32
CA ILE A 291 13.81 1.29 -6.87
C ILE A 291 13.48 -0.05 -6.22
N GLN A 292 14.37 -0.57 -5.38
CA GLN A 292 14.21 -1.86 -4.73
C GLN A 292 14.67 -1.81 -3.28
N GLY A 293 14.02 -2.60 -2.45
CA GLY A 293 14.41 -2.84 -1.06
C GLY A 293 13.25 -3.35 -0.21
N PRO A 294 13.47 -3.51 1.11
CA PRO A 294 12.42 -3.92 2.03
C PRO A 294 11.25 -2.92 2.00
N GLY A 295 10.06 -3.40 1.67
CA GLY A 295 8.86 -2.59 1.53
C GLY A 295 7.84 -2.78 2.66
N ALA A 296 8.19 -3.49 3.72
CA ALA A 296 7.32 -3.80 4.85
C ALA A 296 8.10 -3.85 6.15
N GLY A 297 7.36 -3.82 7.27
CA GLY A 297 7.91 -3.86 8.62
C GLY A 297 7.76 -2.53 9.37
N ALA A 298 7.49 -2.61 10.67
CA ALA A 298 7.18 -1.44 11.49
C ALA A 298 8.33 -0.41 11.52
N GLN A 299 9.59 -0.87 11.61
CA GLN A 299 10.75 0.03 11.63
C GLN A 299 10.93 0.78 10.31
N VAL A 300 10.72 0.10 9.16
CA VAL A 300 10.85 0.72 7.84
C VAL A 300 9.73 1.73 7.60
N THR A 301 8.52 1.42 8.07
CA THR A 301 7.37 2.32 7.97
C THR A 301 7.56 3.55 8.86
N ALA A 302 8.05 3.39 10.07
CA ALA A 302 8.32 4.49 10.99
C ALA A 302 9.42 5.43 10.48
#